data_3c9913d953b1e914c376506e81390d56
#
_entry.id   3c9913d953b1e914c376506e81390d56
#
_cell.length_a   1.000
_cell.length_b   1.000
_cell.length_c   1.000
_cell.angle_alpha   90.00
_cell.angle_beta   90.00
_cell.angle_gamma   90.00
#
_symmetry.space_group_name_H-M   'P 1'
#
loop_
_entity.id
_entity.type
_entity.pdbx_description
1 polymer ?
#
loop_
_entity_poly.entity_id
_entity_poly.type
_entity_poly.pdbx_seq_one_letter_code
_entity_poly.pdbx_strand_id
1 'polypeptide(L)'
;GDVVTVMVNGVSGKMGHATACAVVRREGFELAPYALTKRAGATTDVLGVEVTGVDVSVEDAGEVLERAKREYPGLVVVDYTLPESVNANAELYVKHGVPFVMGTTGGDREKMLAEVKASGNYAVIAPQMGKQVVAFQAAMKLMAEQFPNAFEGYTLTVTESHQSSKKDTSGTAKAIVASFNDLGCGFDIKDIELVRDVESQTGKMGVPEEHLLGHAFHTYRLTSPDGTTSFEFQHNVCGRNIYAEGTVDAVGFLKRKIASKDPKTLYDMIDVLGEGAMK
;
A
#
# COMPACT_ATOMS: atom_id res chain seq x y z
N GLY A 1 -21.57 1.32 -16.85
CA GLY A 1 -21.47 0.65 -15.56
C GLY A 1 -21.76 1.67 -14.47
N ASP A 2 -22.18 1.21 -13.29
CA ASP A 2 -22.44 2.12 -12.17
C ASP A 2 -21.13 2.78 -11.74
N VAL A 3 -21.16 4.08 -11.46
CA VAL A 3 -20.00 4.83 -10.95
C VAL A 3 -19.63 4.33 -9.56
N VAL A 4 -18.33 4.18 -9.29
CA VAL A 4 -17.84 3.77 -7.99
C VAL A 4 -17.44 4.99 -7.18
N THR A 5 -18.22 5.30 -6.15
CA THR A 5 -17.89 6.42 -5.24
C THR A 5 -16.87 5.96 -4.20
N VAL A 6 -15.83 6.73 -4.02
CA VAL A 6 -14.72 6.45 -3.09
C VAL A 6 -14.57 7.58 -2.08
N MET A 7 -14.67 7.27 -0.80
CA MET A 7 -14.30 8.18 0.28
C MET A 7 -12.84 7.90 0.68
N VAL A 8 -11.97 8.90 0.59
CA VAL A 8 -10.56 8.75 0.94
C VAL A 8 -10.28 9.41 2.29
N ASN A 9 -10.23 8.62 3.35
CA ASN A 9 -9.85 9.09 4.68
C ASN A 9 -8.33 9.30 4.74
N GLY A 10 -7.90 10.44 5.28
CA GLY A 10 -6.50 10.89 5.20
C GLY A 10 -6.17 11.64 3.90
N VAL A 11 -7.16 12.19 3.19
CA VAL A 11 -7.00 12.92 1.92
C VAL A 11 -6.02 14.12 2.01
N SER A 12 -5.89 14.75 3.15
CA SER A 12 -4.92 15.84 3.38
C SER A 12 -3.46 15.37 3.50
N GLY A 13 -3.23 14.07 3.69
CA GLY A 13 -1.91 13.46 3.71
C GLY A 13 -1.39 13.17 2.30
N LYS A 14 -0.06 13.01 2.17
CA LYS A 14 0.59 12.78 0.85
C LYS A 14 0.04 11.56 0.11
N MET A 15 -0.17 10.43 0.82
CA MET A 15 -0.65 9.20 0.20
C MET A 15 -2.15 9.26 -0.09
N GLY A 16 -2.95 9.77 0.86
CA GLY A 16 -4.39 9.98 0.67
C GLY A 16 -4.68 10.91 -0.50
N HIS A 17 -3.95 12.04 -0.60
CA HIS A 17 -4.09 12.98 -1.71
C HIS A 17 -3.74 12.34 -3.06
N ALA A 18 -2.62 11.61 -3.16
CA ALA A 18 -2.24 10.91 -4.37
C ALA A 18 -3.32 9.89 -4.81
N THR A 19 -3.89 9.17 -3.84
CA THR A 19 -4.99 8.21 -4.12
C THR A 19 -6.26 8.92 -4.56
N ALA A 20 -6.64 10.01 -3.91
CA ALA A 20 -7.79 10.81 -4.32
C ALA A 20 -7.64 11.36 -5.75
N CYS A 21 -6.43 11.84 -6.11
CA CYS A 21 -6.12 12.23 -7.49
C CYS A 21 -6.26 11.06 -8.49
N ALA A 22 -5.83 9.85 -8.10
CA ALA A 22 -5.99 8.66 -8.95
C ALA A 22 -7.46 8.28 -9.12
N VAL A 23 -8.29 8.40 -8.08
CA VAL A 23 -9.74 8.22 -8.16
C VAL A 23 -10.36 9.17 -9.15
N VAL A 24 -10.06 10.48 -9.05
CA VAL A 24 -10.62 11.51 -9.95
C VAL A 24 -10.25 11.28 -11.41
N ARG A 25 -9.04 10.76 -11.68
CA ARG A 25 -8.57 10.47 -13.05
C ARG A 25 -9.13 9.17 -13.62
N ARG A 26 -9.65 8.28 -12.79
CA ARG A 26 -10.10 6.95 -13.21
C ARG A 26 -11.52 7.01 -13.74
N GLU A 27 -11.72 6.63 -15.02
CA GLU A 27 -13.04 6.51 -15.61
C GLU A 27 -13.92 5.51 -14.83
N GLY A 28 -15.17 5.89 -14.57
CA GLY A 28 -16.12 5.10 -13.80
C GLY A 28 -15.95 5.20 -12.29
N PHE A 29 -15.08 6.12 -11.82
CA PHE A 29 -14.91 6.41 -10.40
C PHE A 29 -15.24 7.86 -10.10
N GLU A 30 -15.70 8.13 -8.90
CA GLU A 30 -15.89 9.48 -8.38
C GLU A 30 -15.39 9.58 -6.93
N LEU A 31 -14.92 10.76 -6.57
CA LEU A 31 -14.45 11.05 -5.22
C LEU A 31 -15.60 11.61 -4.39
N ALA A 32 -15.87 11.03 -3.22
CA ALA A 32 -16.81 11.60 -2.26
C ALA A 32 -16.31 12.98 -1.81
N PRO A 33 -17.22 14.00 -1.73
CA PRO A 33 -16.82 15.39 -1.45
C PRO A 33 -16.48 15.65 0.02
N TYR A 34 -16.38 14.62 0.84
CA TYR A 34 -15.97 14.69 2.24
C TYR A 34 -15.24 13.43 2.69
N ALA A 35 -14.46 13.56 3.77
CA ALA A 35 -13.69 12.48 4.37
C ALA A 35 -13.57 12.69 5.88
N LEU A 36 -13.38 11.60 6.61
CA LEU A 36 -13.13 11.66 8.05
C LEU A 36 -11.73 12.23 8.33
N THR A 37 -11.63 13.13 9.30
CA THR A 37 -10.38 13.74 9.74
C THR A 37 -10.42 14.04 11.23
N LYS A 38 -9.27 14.28 11.84
CA LYS A 38 -9.15 14.86 13.19
C LYS A 38 -8.88 16.38 13.16
N ARG A 39 -8.94 16.99 11.97
CA ARG A 39 -8.72 18.44 11.77
C ARG A 39 -10.00 19.07 11.27
N ALA A 40 -10.61 19.90 12.13
CA ALA A 40 -11.84 20.61 11.82
C ALA A 40 -11.73 21.45 10.54
N GLY A 41 -12.72 21.35 9.66
CA GLY A 41 -13.00 22.30 8.60
C GLY A 41 -11.93 22.47 7.52
N ALA A 42 -10.93 21.57 7.47
CA ALA A 42 -9.91 21.64 6.42
C ALA A 42 -10.50 21.12 5.11
N THR A 43 -10.55 21.99 4.11
CA THR A 43 -10.87 21.61 2.74
C THR A 43 -9.59 21.26 1.98
N THR A 44 -9.63 20.18 1.21
CA THR A 44 -8.55 19.77 0.32
C THR A 44 -9.04 19.79 -1.11
N ASP A 45 -8.39 20.58 -1.96
CA ASP A 45 -8.62 20.51 -3.41
C ASP A 45 -7.90 19.28 -4.00
N VAL A 46 -8.66 18.50 -4.73
CA VAL A 46 -8.18 17.31 -5.45
C VAL A 46 -8.54 17.45 -6.92
N LEU A 47 -7.65 18.07 -7.71
CA LEU A 47 -7.86 18.28 -9.15
C LEU A 47 -9.18 18.99 -9.47
N GLY A 48 -9.56 19.99 -8.67
CA GLY A 48 -10.80 20.74 -8.81
C GLY A 48 -12.01 20.14 -8.10
N VAL A 49 -11.85 18.99 -7.44
CA VAL A 49 -12.84 18.43 -6.52
C VAL A 49 -12.50 18.85 -5.10
N GLU A 50 -13.39 19.64 -4.49
CA GLU A 50 -13.22 20.05 -3.11
C GLU A 50 -13.69 18.97 -2.15
N VAL A 51 -12.79 18.49 -1.29
CA VAL A 51 -13.08 17.48 -0.26
C VAL A 51 -13.05 18.13 1.11
N THR A 52 -14.20 18.17 1.78
CA THR A 52 -14.31 18.72 3.14
C THR A 52 -13.94 17.66 4.17
N GLY A 53 -13.01 18.01 5.08
CA GLY A 53 -12.70 17.20 6.23
C GLY A 53 -13.80 17.30 7.30
N VAL A 54 -14.43 16.18 7.64
CA VAL A 54 -15.38 16.09 8.74
C VAL A 54 -14.63 15.70 10.00
N ASP A 55 -14.64 16.59 11.00
CA ASP A 55 -13.92 16.41 12.26
C ASP A 55 -14.64 15.43 13.18
N VAL A 56 -14.08 14.24 13.31
CA VAL A 56 -14.62 13.17 14.18
C VAL A 56 -14.49 13.44 15.67
N SER A 57 -13.88 14.53 16.07
CA SER A 57 -13.92 15.00 17.47
C SER A 57 -15.20 15.77 17.80
N VAL A 58 -15.92 16.25 16.79
CA VAL A 58 -17.13 17.06 16.89
C VAL A 58 -18.36 16.33 16.37
N GLU A 59 -18.21 15.58 15.29
CA GLU A 59 -19.28 14.82 14.64
C GLU A 59 -19.01 13.32 14.79
N ASP A 60 -20.06 12.53 15.07
CA ASP A 60 -19.92 11.07 15.17
C ASP A 60 -19.53 10.47 13.82
N ALA A 61 -18.38 9.80 13.78
CA ALA A 61 -17.84 9.20 12.57
C ALA A 61 -18.79 8.14 11.97
N GLY A 62 -19.53 7.44 12.81
CA GLY A 62 -20.52 6.45 12.37
C GLY A 62 -21.70 7.11 11.66
N GLU A 63 -22.21 8.23 12.16
CA GLU A 63 -23.28 9.00 11.50
C GLU A 63 -22.84 9.53 10.13
N VAL A 64 -21.57 9.97 10.03
CA VAL A 64 -20.98 10.39 8.75
C VAL A 64 -20.95 9.24 7.75
N LEU A 65 -20.51 8.04 8.18
CA LEU A 65 -20.49 6.86 7.31
C LEU A 65 -21.89 6.42 6.90
N GLU A 66 -22.88 6.44 7.80
CA GLU A 66 -24.26 6.11 7.46
C GLU A 66 -24.87 7.14 6.50
N ARG A 67 -24.55 8.42 6.63
CA ARG A 67 -24.92 9.46 5.67
C ARG A 67 -24.30 9.18 4.31
N ALA A 68 -23.00 8.89 4.27
CA ALA A 68 -22.27 8.58 3.04
C ALA A 68 -22.85 7.36 2.30
N LYS A 69 -23.21 6.31 3.01
CA LYS A 69 -23.85 5.12 2.42
C LYS A 69 -25.21 5.44 1.80
N ARG A 70 -25.99 6.32 2.43
CA ARG A 70 -27.29 6.74 1.89
C ARG A 70 -27.16 7.62 0.66
N GLU A 71 -26.20 8.55 0.68
CA GLU A 71 -25.96 9.48 -0.44
C GLU A 71 -25.29 8.77 -1.62
N TYR A 72 -24.41 7.82 -1.34
CA TYR A 72 -23.61 7.08 -2.32
C TYR A 72 -23.77 5.56 -2.15
N PRO A 73 -24.86 4.98 -2.68
CA PRO A 73 -25.05 3.52 -2.61
C PRO A 73 -23.88 2.77 -3.24
N GLY A 74 -23.28 1.88 -2.46
CA GLY A 74 -22.10 1.14 -2.90
C GLY A 74 -20.77 1.86 -2.73
N LEU A 75 -20.72 2.89 -1.88
CA LEU A 75 -19.51 3.56 -1.42
C LEU A 75 -18.43 2.55 -0.96
N VAL A 76 -17.18 2.82 -1.30
CA VAL A 76 -16.00 2.15 -0.75
C VAL A 76 -15.13 3.18 -0.04
N VAL A 77 -14.68 2.88 1.16
CA VAL A 77 -13.73 3.72 1.90
C VAL A 77 -12.31 3.28 1.58
N VAL A 78 -11.42 4.25 1.36
CA VAL A 78 -9.96 4.04 1.33
C VAL A 78 -9.37 4.71 2.55
N ASP A 79 -8.53 3.98 3.28
CA ASP A 79 -7.88 4.47 4.49
C ASP A 79 -6.37 4.66 4.31
N TYR A 80 -5.95 5.93 4.39
CA TYR A 80 -4.56 6.39 4.49
C TYR A 80 -4.42 7.39 5.65
N THR A 81 -4.81 6.97 6.83
CA THR A 81 -4.78 7.79 8.06
C THR A 81 -3.47 7.61 8.83
N LEU A 82 -3.54 7.40 10.14
CA LEU A 82 -2.38 7.26 11.00
C LEU A 82 -2.25 5.83 11.55
N PRO A 83 -1.03 5.33 11.79
CA PRO A 83 -0.79 3.98 12.31
C PRO A 83 -1.58 3.64 13.57
N GLU A 84 -1.70 4.59 14.49
CA GLU A 84 -2.44 4.43 15.74
C GLU A 84 -3.97 4.35 15.57
N SER A 85 -4.49 4.73 14.41
CA SER A 85 -5.93 4.73 14.12
C SER A 85 -6.39 3.45 13.39
N VAL A 86 -5.48 2.60 12.94
CA VAL A 86 -5.78 1.46 12.05
C VAL A 86 -6.85 0.54 12.61
N ASN A 87 -6.69 0.04 13.84
CA ASN A 87 -7.64 -0.89 14.44
C ASN A 87 -9.00 -0.23 14.69
N ALA A 88 -9.01 0.98 15.25
CA ALA A 88 -10.26 1.71 15.51
C ALA A 88 -11.03 2.04 14.22
N ASN A 89 -10.31 2.41 13.16
CA ASN A 89 -10.94 2.69 11.87
C ASN A 89 -11.51 1.41 11.23
N ALA A 90 -10.77 0.30 11.26
CA ALA A 90 -11.27 -0.98 10.76
C ALA A 90 -12.52 -1.43 11.51
N GLU A 91 -12.53 -1.34 12.84
CA GLU A 91 -13.69 -1.63 13.68
C GLU A 91 -14.90 -0.75 13.32
N LEU A 92 -14.67 0.56 13.10
CA LEU A 92 -15.69 1.51 12.68
C LEU A 92 -16.31 1.10 11.32
N TYR A 93 -15.49 0.77 10.32
CA TYR A 93 -15.97 0.36 9.00
C TYR A 93 -16.76 -0.96 9.08
N VAL A 94 -16.29 -1.92 9.85
CA VAL A 94 -16.97 -3.19 10.10
C VAL A 94 -18.32 -2.97 10.78
N LYS A 95 -18.36 -2.18 11.86
CA LYS A 95 -19.58 -1.86 12.61
C LYS A 95 -20.68 -1.26 11.72
N HIS A 96 -20.30 -0.45 10.78
CA HIS A 96 -21.24 0.21 9.85
C HIS A 96 -21.40 -0.52 8.51
N GLY A 97 -20.80 -1.70 8.35
CA GLY A 97 -20.91 -2.50 7.12
C GLY A 97 -20.43 -1.77 5.87
N VAL A 98 -19.35 -0.99 6.00
CA VAL A 98 -18.77 -0.22 4.89
C VAL A 98 -17.60 -1.00 4.30
N PRO A 99 -17.61 -1.36 3.02
CA PRO A 99 -16.47 -1.95 2.35
C PRO A 99 -15.27 -1.01 2.34
N PHE A 100 -14.06 -1.52 2.54
CA PHE A 100 -12.89 -0.65 2.61
C PHE A 100 -11.60 -1.25 2.04
N VAL A 101 -10.69 -0.36 1.66
CA VAL A 101 -9.31 -0.67 1.29
C VAL A 101 -8.39 0.03 2.30
N MET A 102 -7.65 -0.75 3.07
CA MET A 102 -6.74 -0.26 4.11
C MET A 102 -5.30 -0.30 3.60
N GLY A 103 -4.75 0.88 3.30
CA GLY A 103 -3.33 1.05 2.95
C GLY A 103 -2.47 1.52 4.13
N THR A 104 -3.08 2.04 5.19
CA THR A 104 -2.38 2.42 6.42
C THR A 104 -1.77 1.19 7.08
N THR A 105 -0.51 1.29 7.47
CA THR A 105 0.21 0.24 8.21
C THR A 105 0.36 0.63 9.68
N GLY A 106 0.49 -0.37 10.55
CA GLY A 106 0.61 -0.18 12.01
C GLY A 106 -0.52 -0.87 12.77
N GLY A 107 -0.68 -0.51 14.03
CA GLY A 107 -1.65 -1.14 14.91
C GLY A 107 -1.38 -2.62 15.17
N ASP A 108 -2.37 -3.31 15.75
CA ASP A 108 -2.37 -4.76 15.91
C ASP A 108 -2.99 -5.40 14.65
N ARG A 109 -2.12 -5.76 13.70
CA ARG A 109 -2.51 -6.30 12.40
C ARG A 109 -3.23 -7.65 12.53
N GLU A 110 -2.75 -8.55 13.38
CA GLU A 110 -3.33 -9.87 13.52
C GLU A 110 -4.76 -9.79 14.07
N LYS A 111 -4.95 -8.99 15.11
CA LYS A 111 -6.27 -8.71 15.69
C LYS A 111 -7.20 -8.12 14.63
N MET A 112 -6.77 -7.08 13.92
CA MET A 112 -7.57 -6.42 12.89
C MET A 112 -8.02 -7.41 11.80
N LEU A 113 -7.10 -8.21 11.25
CA LEU A 113 -7.42 -9.19 10.21
C LEU A 113 -8.41 -10.24 10.70
N ALA A 114 -8.26 -10.73 11.95
CA ALA A 114 -9.17 -11.69 12.56
C ALA A 114 -10.59 -11.10 12.73
N GLU A 115 -10.70 -9.88 13.22
CA GLU A 115 -11.97 -9.18 13.43
C GLU A 115 -12.69 -8.89 12.10
N VAL A 116 -11.97 -8.38 11.11
CA VAL A 116 -12.54 -8.10 9.77
C VAL A 116 -13.01 -9.39 9.11
N LYS A 117 -12.20 -10.46 9.18
CA LYS A 117 -12.58 -11.77 8.63
C LYS A 117 -13.83 -12.33 9.31
N ALA A 118 -13.91 -12.26 10.64
CA ALA A 118 -15.05 -12.77 11.41
C ALA A 118 -16.33 -12.00 11.13
N SER A 119 -16.24 -10.71 10.81
CA SER A 119 -17.40 -9.86 10.53
C SER A 119 -18.07 -10.15 9.18
N GLY A 120 -17.37 -10.77 8.24
CA GLY A 120 -17.83 -10.93 6.86
C GLY A 120 -17.89 -9.63 6.05
N ASN A 121 -17.31 -8.52 6.54
CA ASN A 121 -17.25 -7.28 5.81
C ASN A 121 -16.21 -7.36 4.67
N TYR A 122 -16.55 -6.83 3.52
CA TYR A 122 -15.64 -6.84 2.37
C TYR A 122 -14.50 -5.84 2.56
N ALA A 123 -13.27 -6.32 2.51
CA ALA A 123 -12.08 -5.49 2.65
C ALA A 123 -10.89 -6.00 1.83
N VAL A 124 -10.05 -5.05 1.37
CA VAL A 124 -8.67 -5.31 0.93
C VAL A 124 -7.73 -4.66 1.95
N ILE A 125 -6.88 -5.46 2.58
CA ILE A 125 -5.92 -4.97 3.58
C ILE A 125 -4.52 -5.44 3.20
N ALA A 126 -3.64 -4.50 2.85
CA ALA A 126 -2.28 -4.83 2.44
C ALA A 126 -1.27 -3.76 2.90
N PRO A 127 -0.05 -4.18 3.31
CA PRO A 127 1.01 -3.25 3.70
C PRO A 127 1.71 -2.60 2.49
N GLN A 128 1.47 -3.13 1.29
CA GLN A 128 2.04 -2.66 0.03
C GLN A 128 0.96 -2.66 -1.05
N MET A 129 0.69 -1.49 -1.62
CA MET A 129 -0.31 -1.29 -2.66
C MET A 129 0.28 -1.15 -4.07
N GLY A 130 1.59 -1.04 -4.20
CA GLY A 130 2.27 -1.01 -5.50
C GLY A 130 2.25 -2.38 -6.17
N LYS A 131 1.40 -2.57 -7.16
CA LYS A 131 1.14 -3.85 -7.83
C LYS A 131 2.41 -4.55 -8.30
N GLN A 132 3.29 -3.82 -8.98
CA GLN A 132 4.52 -4.36 -9.55
C GLN A 132 5.52 -4.77 -8.44
N VAL A 133 5.55 -4.03 -7.33
CA VAL A 133 6.36 -4.38 -6.15
C VAL A 133 5.82 -5.67 -5.51
N VAL A 134 4.50 -5.78 -5.36
CA VAL A 134 3.86 -7.00 -4.84
C VAL A 134 4.10 -8.19 -5.76
N ALA A 135 3.98 -8.00 -7.07
CA ALA A 135 4.26 -9.06 -8.06
C ALA A 135 5.71 -9.53 -7.98
N PHE A 136 6.67 -8.60 -7.83
CA PHE A 136 8.08 -8.93 -7.65
C PHE A 136 8.32 -9.71 -6.34
N GLN A 137 7.73 -9.28 -5.22
CA GLN A 137 7.82 -10.01 -3.95
C GLN A 137 7.24 -11.43 -4.07
N ALA A 138 6.09 -11.58 -4.74
CA ALA A 138 5.46 -12.88 -4.96
C ALA A 138 6.32 -13.79 -5.84
N ALA A 139 6.93 -13.24 -6.90
CA ALA A 139 7.83 -13.98 -7.78
C ALA A 139 9.09 -14.46 -7.03
N MET A 140 9.69 -13.62 -6.18
CA MET A 140 10.83 -13.98 -5.36
C MET A 140 10.51 -15.10 -4.37
N LYS A 141 9.35 -15.00 -3.71
CA LYS A 141 8.88 -16.05 -2.81
C LYS A 141 8.65 -17.37 -3.55
N LEU A 142 7.98 -17.33 -4.69
CA LEU A 142 7.75 -18.51 -5.51
C LEU A 142 9.07 -19.15 -5.98
N MET A 143 10.06 -18.34 -6.39
CA MET A 143 11.38 -18.82 -6.77
C MET A 143 12.07 -19.54 -5.60
N ALA A 144 12.00 -18.96 -4.40
CA ALA A 144 12.57 -19.56 -3.20
C ALA A 144 11.90 -20.89 -2.82
N GLU A 145 10.55 -20.97 -2.95
CA GLU A 145 9.79 -22.19 -2.71
C GLU A 145 10.10 -23.30 -3.72
N GLN A 146 10.30 -22.96 -4.99
CA GLN A 146 10.56 -23.94 -6.06
C GLN A 146 12.03 -24.37 -6.13
N PHE A 147 12.96 -23.48 -5.76
CA PHE A 147 14.39 -23.71 -5.91
C PHE A 147 15.15 -23.35 -4.62
N PRO A 148 14.82 -23.98 -3.47
CA PRO A 148 15.50 -23.69 -2.21
C PRO A 148 17.01 -23.91 -2.35
N ASN A 149 17.79 -23.03 -1.73
CA ASN A 149 19.26 -23.06 -1.76
C ASN A 149 19.90 -22.85 -3.16
N ALA A 150 19.16 -22.39 -4.17
CA ALA A 150 19.71 -22.18 -5.52
C ALA A 150 20.87 -21.18 -5.56
N PHE A 151 21.00 -20.30 -4.58
CA PHE A 151 22.10 -19.34 -4.41
C PHE A 151 22.97 -19.64 -3.18
N GLU A 152 23.03 -20.90 -2.74
CA GLU A 152 23.93 -21.27 -1.64
C GLU A 152 25.38 -20.91 -1.99
N GLY A 153 26.08 -20.27 -1.04
CA GLY A 153 27.42 -19.79 -1.21
C GLY A 153 27.57 -18.45 -1.93
N TYR A 154 26.52 -17.91 -2.55
CA TYR A 154 26.56 -16.55 -3.10
C TYR A 154 26.55 -15.50 -1.97
N THR A 155 27.29 -14.42 -2.19
CA THR A 155 27.24 -13.25 -1.32
C THR A 155 26.15 -12.32 -1.78
N LEU A 156 25.20 -11.99 -0.88
CA LEU A 156 24.18 -10.98 -1.11
C LEU A 156 24.64 -9.63 -0.57
N THR A 157 24.46 -8.57 -1.34
CA THR A 157 24.53 -7.18 -0.86
C THR A 157 23.20 -6.51 -1.13
N VAL A 158 22.71 -5.73 -0.18
CA VAL A 158 21.44 -5.02 -0.28
C VAL A 158 21.62 -3.55 0.06
N THR A 159 21.21 -2.69 -0.84
CA THR A 159 21.21 -1.24 -0.65
C THR A 159 19.82 -0.70 -0.85
N GLU A 160 19.33 0.13 0.07
CA GLU A 160 18.06 0.83 -0.09
C GLU A 160 18.22 2.33 0.12
N SER A 161 17.53 3.11 -0.70
CA SER A 161 17.40 4.55 -0.55
C SER A 161 15.95 4.96 -0.36
N HIS A 162 15.72 5.75 0.66
CA HIS A 162 14.45 6.40 0.96
C HIS A 162 14.72 7.83 1.44
N GLN A 163 13.65 8.63 1.55
CA GLN A 163 13.76 10.00 2.09
C GLN A 163 14.55 10.03 3.41
N SER A 164 15.35 11.06 3.62
CA SER A 164 16.28 11.18 4.75
C SER A 164 15.62 11.06 6.13
N SER A 165 14.33 11.39 6.25
CA SER A 165 13.56 11.26 7.49
C SER A 165 13.18 9.81 7.87
N LYS A 166 13.27 8.86 6.93
CA LYS A 166 12.97 7.45 7.19
C LYS A 166 14.16 6.78 7.87
N LYS A 167 13.98 6.40 9.14
CA LYS A 167 15.05 5.80 9.96
C LYS A 167 15.06 4.27 9.92
N ASP A 168 13.91 3.66 9.71
CA ASP A 168 13.74 2.21 9.70
C ASP A 168 14.01 1.60 8.32
N THR A 169 14.29 0.31 8.30
CA THR A 169 14.45 -0.49 7.09
C THR A 169 13.10 -0.78 6.44
N SER A 170 13.06 -0.72 5.12
CA SER A 170 11.87 -1.02 4.31
C SER A 170 11.32 -2.43 4.60
N GLY A 171 10.00 -2.53 4.82
CA GLY A 171 9.31 -3.82 4.90
C GLY A 171 9.43 -4.64 3.62
N THR A 172 9.45 -3.98 2.46
CA THR A 172 9.69 -4.60 1.14
C THR A 172 11.09 -5.23 1.08
N ALA A 173 12.13 -4.49 1.51
CA ALA A 173 13.50 -5.02 1.53
C ALA A 173 13.61 -6.25 2.44
N LYS A 174 13.00 -6.19 3.62
CA LYS A 174 13.00 -7.34 4.57
C LYS A 174 12.34 -8.58 3.95
N ALA A 175 11.21 -8.42 3.26
CA ALA A 175 10.50 -9.53 2.62
C ALA A 175 11.32 -10.15 1.47
N ILE A 176 11.99 -9.33 0.67
CA ILE A 176 12.85 -9.80 -0.42
C ILE A 176 14.10 -10.51 0.14
N VAL A 177 14.72 -9.96 1.19
CA VAL A 177 15.85 -10.61 1.88
C VAL A 177 15.46 -11.97 2.46
N ALA A 178 14.27 -12.11 3.04
CA ALA A 178 13.77 -13.40 3.51
C ALA A 178 13.75 -14.43 2.38
N SER A 179 13.24 -14.07 1.19
CA SER A 179 13.27 -14.96 0.02
C SER A 179 14.69 -15.29 -0.44
N PHE A 180 15.64 -14.35 -0.42
CA PHE A 180 17.04 -14.64 -0.72
C PHE A 180 17.70 -15.56 0.32
N ASN A 181 17.30 -15.46 1.60
CA ASN A 181 17.77 -16.39 2.62
C ASN A 181 17.25 -17.80 2.42
N ASP A 182 15.98 -17.96 2.01
CA ASP A 182 15.43 -19.26 1.62
C ASP A 182 16.11 -19.82 0.36
N LEU A 183 16.65 -18.94 -0.50
CA LEU A 183 17.51 -19.30 -1.63
C LEU A 183 18.96 -19.62 -1.24
N GLY A 184 19.32 -19.52 0.04
CA GLY A 184 20.63 -19.95 0.57
C GLY A 184 21.65 -18.83 0.84
N CYS A 185 21.27 -17.54 0.75
CA CYS A 185 22.26 -16.44 0.87
C CYS A 185 22.72 -16.15 2.29
N GLY A 186 21.95 -16.45 3.35
CA GLY A 186 22.34 -16.25 4.75
C GLY A 186 22.61 -14.80 5.17
N PHE A 187 21.87 -13.83 4.63
CA PHE A 187 22.05 -12.40 4.84
C PHE A 187 21.32 -11.91 6.09
N ASP A 188 21.96 -11.08 6.91
CA ASP A 188 21.32 -10.43 8.06
C ASP A 188 20.70 -9.09 7.66
N ILE A 189 19.43 -8.88 8.04
CA ILE A 189 18.69 -7.65 7.74
C ILE A 189 19.39 -6.38 8.25
N LYS A 190 20.15 -6.49 9.37
CA LYS A 190 20.93 -5.36 9.92
C LYS A 190 22.06 -4.89 8.99
N ASP A 191 22.47 -5.73 8.04
CA ASP A 191 23.54 -5.43 7.09
C ASP A 191 23.03 -4.74 5.82
N ILE A 192 21.72 -4.45 5.72
CA ILE A 192 21.16 -3.62 4.65
C ILE A 192 21.76 -2.22 4.74
N GLU A 193 22.38 -1.77 3.66
CA GLU A 193 22.90 -0.41 3.55
C GLU A 193 21.75 0.58 3.36
N LEU A 194 21.57 1.47 4.34
CA LEU A 194 20.53 2.50 4.33
C LEU A 194 21.10 3.82 3.79
N VAL A 195 20.82 4.15 2.54
CA VAL A 195 21.22 5.42 1.93
C VAL A 195 20.17 6.48 2.29
N ARG A 196 20.57 7.48 3.07
CA ARG A 196 19.70 8.54 3.60
C ARG A 196 20.24 9.97 3.39
N ASP A 197 21.52 10.11 3.01
CA ASP A 197 22.11 11.39 2.65
C ASP A 197 21.91 11.73 1.18
N VAL A 198 21.74 13.00 0.87
CA VAL A 198 21.38 13.50 -0.46
C VAL A 198 22.46 13.18 -1.51
N GLU A 199 23.74 13.29 -1.16
CA GLU A 199 24.85 13.04 -2.08
C GLU A 199 24.86 11.59 -2.57
N SER A 200 24.70 10.63 -1.64
CA SER A 200 24.63 9.22 -2.00
C SER A 200 23.30 8.87 -2.70
N GLN A 201 22.19 9.53 -2.35
CA GLN A 201 20.91 9.33 -3.02
C GLN A 201 20.99 9.69 -4.50
N THR A 202 21.53 10.88 -4.81
CA THR A 202 21.64 11.35 -6.18
C THR A 202 22.81 10.70 -6.94
N GLY A 203 23.98 10.62 -6.32
CA GLY A 203 25.21 10.14 -6.98
C GLY A 203 25.28 8.62 -7.10
N LYS A 204 25.08 7.89 -5.99
CA LYS A 204 25.19 6.42 -5.94
C LYS A 204 23.93 5.72 -6.43
N MET A 205 22.77 6.18 -5.98
CA MET A 205 21.49 5.53 -6.27
C MET A 205 20.78 6.11 -7.49
N GLY A 206 21.18 7.28 -8.00
CA GLY A 206 20.57 7.91 -9.15
C GLY A 206 19.16 8.45 -8.90
N VAL A 207 18.83 8.79 -7.66
CA VAL A 207 17.52 9.38 -7.31
C VAL A 207 17.43 10.78 -7.92
N PRO A 208 16.41 11.09 -8.73
CA PRO A 208 16.19 12.45 -9.21
C PRO A 208 15.94 13.43 -8.05
N GLU A 209 16.50 14.64 -8.14
CA GLU A 209 16.43 15.63 -7.05
C GLU A 209 14.99 15.96 -6.63
N GLU A 210 14.06 16.04 -7.59
CA GLU A 210 12.64 16.31 -7.37
C GLU A 210 11.94 15.20 -6.59
N HIS A 211 12.55 14.01 -6.48
CA HIS A 211 11.99 12.85 -5.77
C HIS A 211 12.67 12.52 -4.44
N LEU A 212 13.62 13.34 -3.99
CA LEU A 212 14.33 13.12 -2.71
C LEU A 212 13.39 13.00 -1.49
N LEU A 213 12.24 13.68 -1.53
CA LEU A 213 11.22 13.63 -0.47
C LEU A 213 10.18 12.51 -0.64
N GLY A 214 10.33 11.66 -1.63
CA GLY A 214 9.38 10.58 -1.89
C GLY A 214 9.90 9.61 -2.94
N HIS A 215 10.80 8.70 -2.53
CA HIS A 215 11.30 7.63 -3.37
C HIS A 215 11.52 6.36 -2.56
N ALA A 216 11.64 5.25 -3.27
CA ALA A 216 11.99 3.94 -2.73
C ALA A 216 12.83 3.20 -3.78
N PHE A 217 14.15 3.25 -3.63
CA PHE A 217 15.12 2.61 -4.52
C PHE A 217 15.76 1.44 -3.80
N HIS A 218 15.78 0.27 -4.43
CA HIS A 218 16.32 -0.95 -3.84
C HIS A 218 17.18 -1.70 -4.86
N THR A 219 18.36 -2.12 -4.44
CA THR A 219 19.27 -2.96 -5.22
C THR A 219 19.68 -4.17 -4.40
N TYR A 220 19.51 -5.35 -5.00
CA TYR A 220 19.90 -6.65 -4.43
C TYR A 220 20.90 -7.27 -5.40
N ARG A 221 22.15 -7.46 -4.97
CA ARG A 221 23.19 -8.01 -5.81
C ARG A 221 23.75 -9.29 -5.20
N LEU A 222 23.74 -10.35 -5.99
CA LEU A 222 24.35 -11.64 -5.65
C LEU A 222 25.66 -11.80 -6.43
N THR A 223 26.69 -12.30 -5.77
CA THR A 223 27.98 -12.57 -6.40
C THR A 223 28.40 -13.98 -6.04
N SER A 224 28.82 -14.77 -7.04
CA SER A 224 29.32 -16.14 -6.83
C SER A 224 30.59 -16.16 -5.98
N PRO A 225 30.91 -17.29 -5.33
CA PRO A 225 32.11 -17.40 -4.47
C PRO A 225 33.43 -17.08 -5.19
N ASP A 226 33.51 -17.37 -6.47
CA ASP A 226 34.70 -17.09 -7.31
C ASP A 226 34.69 -15.70 -7.96
N GLY A 227 33.60 -14.91 -7.74
CA GLY A 227 33.44 -13.56 -8.28
C GLY A 227 33.15 -13.47 -9.78
N THR A 228 33.00 -14.62 -10.48
CA THR A 228 32.84 -14.63 -11.95
C THR A 228 31.40 -14.40 -12.42
N THR A 229 30.42 -14.63 -11.54
CA THR A 229 28.99 -14.53 -11.86
C THR A 229 28.30 -13.60 -10.89
N SER A 230 27.46 -12.71 -11.42
CA SER A 230 26.62 -11.86 -10.58
C SER A 230 25.21 -11.76 -11.14
N PHE A 231 24.25 -11.65 -10.22
CA PHE A 231 22.86 -11.30 -10.53
C PHE A 231 22.52 -10.02 -9.79
N GLU A 232 21.77 -9.14 -10.43
CA GLU A 232 21.30 -7.93 -9.79
C GLU A 232 19.80 -7.77 -10.03
N PHE A 233 19.05 -7.56 -8.95
CA PHE A 233 17.63 -7.25 -8.98
C PHE A 233 17.47 -5.84 -8.44
N GLN A 234 16.74 -5.01 -9.16
CA GLN A 234 16.56 -3.62 -8.80
C GLN A 234 15.11 -3.20 -9.04
N HIS A 235 14.55 -2.45 -8.12
CA HIS A 235 13.28 -1.76 -8.30
C HIS A 235 13.33 -0.36 -7.71
N ASN A 236 12.95 0.64 -8.49
CA ASN A 236 13.04 2.04 -8.15
C ASN A 236 11.69 2.71 -8.34
N VAL A 237 11.19 3.33 -7.30
CA VAL A 237 9.92 4.05 -7.29
C VAL A 237 10.17 5.51 -6.97
N CYS A 238 9.69 6.40 -7.84
CA CYS A 238 9.62 7.84 -7.61
C CYS A 238 8.17 8.26 -7.37
N GLY A 239 7.95 9.05 -6.33
CA GLY A 239 6.61 9.54 -5.99
C GLY A 239 5.70 8.45 -5.41
N ARG A 240 4.38 8.62 -5.61
CA ARG A 240 3.34 7.79 -4.97
C ARG A 240 2.33 7.19 -5.92
N ASN A 241 2.45 7.48 -7.22
CA ASN A 241 1.43 7.08 -8.20
C ASN A 241 1.24 5.56 -8.27
N ILE A 242 2.31 4.78 -8.21
CA ILE A 242 2.23 3.31 -8.24
C ILE A 242 1.36 2.75 -7.11
N TYR A 243 1.44 3.33 -5.92
CA TYR A 243 0.62 2.93 -4.77
C TYR A 243 -0.82 3.40 -4.89
N ALA A 244 -1.01 4.64 -5.37
CA ALA A 244 -2.33 5.22 -5.61
C ALA A 244 -3.11 4.43 -6.66
N GLU A 245 -2.50 4.12 -7.80
CA GLU A 245 -3.09 3.31 -8.86
C GLU A 245 -3.44 1.89 -8.37
N GLY A 246 -2.54 1.24 -7.63
CA GLY A 246 -2.81 -0.07 -7.04
C GLY A 246 -3.97 -0.04 -6.04
N THR A 247 -4.12 1.05 -5.30
CA THR A 247 -5.25 1.23 -4.37
C THR A 247 -6.58 1.37 -5.12
N VAL A 248 -6.61 2.15 -6.20
CA VAL A 248 -7.84 2.29 -7.03
C VAL A 248 -8.20 0.97 -7.70
N ASP A 249 -7.21 0.20 -8.15
CA ASP A 249 -7.46 -1.16 -8.68
C ASP A 249 -8.03 -2.09 -7.59
N ALA A 250 -7.55 -1.99 -6.34
CA ALA A 250 -8.09 -2.74 -5.22
C ALA A 250 -9.56 -2.37 -4.93
N VAL A 251 -9.93 -1.09 -5.06
CA VAL A 251 -11.33 -0.65 -4.96
C VAL A 251 -12.19 -1.28 -6.06
N GLY A 252 -11.73 -1.24 -7.31
CA GLY A 252 -12.44 -1.86 -8.44
C GLY A 252 -12.59 -3.38 -8.27
N PHE A 253 -11.53 -4.06 -7.81
CA PHE A 253 -11.58 -5.46 -7.45
C PHE A 253 -12.64 -5.74 -6.38
N LEU A 254 -12.62 -4.98 -5.28
CA LEU A 254 -13.55 -5.16 -4.18
C LEU A 254 -15.01 -4.99 -4.62
N LYS A 255 -15.28 -4.02 -5.50
CA LYS A 255 -16.62 -3.83 -6.09
C LYS A 255 -17.10 -5.05 -6.87
N ARG A 256 -16.21 -5.69 -7.65
CA ARG A 256 -16.55 -6.91 -8.39
C ARG A 256 -16.85 -8.08 -7.44
N LYS A 257 -16.07 -8.21 -6.37
CA LYS A 257 -16.29 -9.24 -5.33
C LYS A 257 -17.62 -9.08 -4.61
N ILE A 258 -17.98 -7.85 -4.27
CA ILE A 258 -19.28 -7.51 -3.68
C ILE A 258 -20.42 -7.85 -4.66
N ALA A 259 -20.30 -7.45 -5.92
CA ALA A 259 -21.32 -7.69 -6.93
C ALA A 259 -21.54 -9.19 -7.20
N SER A 260 -20.47 -9.98 -7.18
CA SER A 260 -20.54 -11.45 -7.35
C SER A 260 -20.95 -12.19 -6.07
N LYS A 261 -21.06 -11.49 -4.94
CA LYS A 261 -21.31 -12.09 -3.61
C LYS A 261 -20.29 -13.19 -3.27
N ASP A 262 -19.01 -12.90 -3.55
CA ASP A 262 -17.92 -13.84 -3.28
C ASP A 262 -17.95 -14.26 -1.79
N PRO A 263 -17.88 -15.55 -1.47
CA PRO A 263 -17.89 -16.02 -0.09
C PRO A 263 -16.62 -15.60 0.69
N LYS A 264 -15.52 -15.33 0.01
CA LYS A 264 -14.34 -14.69 0.59
C LYS A 264 -14.60 -13.18 0.66
N THR A 265 -14.38 -12.58 1.83
CA THR A 265 -14.64 -11.15 2.06
C THR A 265 -13.39 -10.36 2.44
N LEU A 266 -12.34 -11.02 2.91
CA LEU A 266 -11.06 -10.38 3.23
C LEU A 266 -9.99 -10.80 2.21
N TYR A 267 -9.36 -9.81 1.60
CA TYR A 267 -8.39 -9.94 0.52
C TYR A 267 -7.11 -9.17 0.80
N ASP A 268 -6.06 -9.52 0.10
CA ASP A 268 -4.81 -8.76 0.01
C ASP A 268 -4.48 -8.38 -1.45
N MET A 269 -3.30 -7.78 -1.68
CA MET A 269 -2.90 -7.39 -3.03
C MET A 269 -2.51 -8.57 -3.92
N ILE A 270 -2.20 -9.74 -3.38
CA ILE A 270 -2.00 -10.96 -4.17
C ILE A 270 -3.32 -11.42 -4.80
N ASP A 271 -4.41 -11.33 -4.03
CA ASP A 271 -5.75 -11.62 -4.56
C ASP A 271 -6.12 -10.66 -5.71
N VAL A 272 -5.83 -9.37 -5.53
CA VAL A 272 -6.09 -8.34 -6.56
C VAL A 272 -5.30 -8.62 -7.83
N LEU A 273 -4.01 -8.96 -7.71
CA LEU A 273 -3.15 -9.33 -8.83
C LEU A 273 -3.61 -10.61 -9.54
N GLY A 274 -4.04 -11.61 -8.76
CA GLY A 274 -4.45 -12.92 -9.27
C GLY A 274 -5.67 -12.89 -10.19
N GLU A 275 -6.52 -11.87 -10.09
CA GLU A 275 -7.65 -11.71 -11.02
C GLU A 275 -7.25 -11.23 -12.42
N GLY A 276 -6.03 -10.73 -12.61
CA GLY A 276 -5.56 -10.22 -13.90
C GLY A 276 -6.31 -8.98 -14.41
N ALA A 277 -7.17 -8.40 -13.61
CA ALA A 277 -8.06 -7.28 -13.96
C ALA A 277 -7.43 -5.92 -13.72
N MET A 278 -6.12 -5.82 -13.87
CA MET A 278 -5.38 -4.58 -13.73
C MET A 278 -5.34 -3.84 -15.07
N LYS A 279 -5.81 -2.60 -15.07
CA LYS A 279 -5.77 -1.72 -16.24
C LYS A 279 -4.74 -0.61 -16.06
#